data_9ee3424b9bfd8173524f7e159b2a14df
#
_entry.id   9ee3424b9bfd8173524f7e159b2a14df
#
_cell.length_a   1.000
_cell.length_b   1.000
_cell.length_c   1.000
_cell.angle_alpha   90.00
_cell.angle_beta   90.00
_cell.angle_gamma   90.00
#
_symmetry.space_group_name_H-M   'P 1'
#
loop_
_entity.id
_entity.type
_entity.pdbx_description
1 polymer ?
#
loop_
_entity_poly.entity_id
_entity_poly.type
_entity_poly.pdbx_seq_one_letter_code
_entity_poly.pdbx_strand_id
1 'polypeptide(L)'
;MARNDNLTDLLRDVAVAIREKTNSASLINPQDFPERIAAIETAGGQPEGTHTVQFIDVDGTILKSQYVADGGSATPPANPTREKCQFVKWSDPYTNITRDTDVFALYKSSDGNSWYKVKANTNGGMNLTIRCDTASPVIIDWGDGSSDTATDRNTYVVFQHDYAEGFDGWVKVSSEGNYRLGSLEIDGNPCIIEVVVGDKVASIGPVARQMFNLRSIVIPDTVKECEGNPFYHCLSLLSLAFPDGVKKFSMNRALFMFDLRYVRLPETLTEMPANMFGNSYSLQSVVIPEGVTSIGNSALSNCYALQSVVIPEGVTSIGNNAFQGCASLQSVVIPEGVTSIGNYAFQGCASLQSVVIPASVISIGKSAFQDCANLRDVKILGSFTSIPEFAFSGCYSLQGINIPEGVTSIGDSAFRDCGSLQSIAIPESVTSVGNNAFLGCTNAVFSVNVNNFAPKDSVFMYCRKLTGELNIIADEIPHDAFAFTGITSLFCRANKTTRTTGGGAFYGCVELARVELTDIKEIGSFTFNGCTALSLAIIGDTVTKIDSSAFLNCTTLARLVVKAATPPTLASNALNGCLKLTAIYVPDEAVEAYKAATNWIGYAAKIQPLSGFSE
;
A
#
# COMPACT_ATOMS: atom_id res chain seq x y z
N MET A 1 -20.84 -4.02 15.83
CA MET A 1 -20.25 -4.94 16.81
C MET A 1 -19.09 -5.79 16.28
N ALA A 2 -18.77 -5.77 14.97
CA ALA A 2 -17.68 -6.57 14.39
C ALA A 2 -16.27 -5.89 14.35
N ARG A 3 -16.10 -4.75 15.00
CA ARG A 3 -14.82 -3.99 15.00
C ARG A 3 -13.96 -4.19 16.25
N ASN A 4 -14.50 -4.80 17.31
CA ASN A 4 -13.76 -5.00 18.58
C ASN A 4 -12.99 -6.32 18.65
N ASP A 5 -13.37 -7.34 17.87
CA ASP A 5 -12.76 -8.66 17.97
C ASP A 5 -11.34 -8.67 17.35
N ASN A 6 -11.14 -7.95 16.23
CA ASN A 6 -9.82 -7.84 15.60
C ASN A 6 -8.77 -7.08 16.43
N LEU A 7 -9.18 -6.09 17.22
CA LEU A 7 -8.24 -5.34 18.08
C LEU A 7 -7.83 -6.16 19.29
N THR A 8 -8.75 -6.94 19.86
CA THR A 8 -8.47 -7.80 21.01
C THR A 8 -7.53 -8.96 20.62
N ASP A 9 -7.70 -9.54 19.44
CA ASP A 9 -6.82 -10.58 18.91
C ASP A 9 -5.44 -10.01 18.54
N LEU A 10 -5.37 -8.86 17.90
CA LEU A 10 -4.11 -8.16 17.62
C LEU A 10 -3.35 -7.82 18.92
N LEU A 11 -4.04 -7.33 19.96
CA LEU A 11 -3.43 -7.02 21.25
C LEU A 11 -2.97 -8.28 21.98
N ARG A 12 -3.66 -9.42 21.80
CA ARG A 12 -3.24 -10.73 22.33
C ARG A 12 -1.97 -11.21 21.65
N ASP A 13 -1.89 -11.11 20.32
CA ASP A 13 -0.73 -11.52 19.53
C ASP A 13 0.50 -10.65 19.84
N VAL A 14 0.32 -9.34 19.99
CA VAL A 14 1.36 -8.42 20.46
C VAL A 14 1.81 -8.76 21.89
N ALA A 15 0.90 -9.11 22.80
CA ALA A 15 1.24 -9.53 24.16
C ALA A 15 2.02 -10.86 24.20
N VAL A 16 1.73 -11.79 23.29
CA VAL A 16 2.48 -13.05 23.13
C VAL A 16 3.89 -12.76 22.61
N ALA A 17 4.02 -11.94 21.58
CA ALA A 17 5.31 -11.55 21.00
C ALA A 17 6.21 -10.81 22.02
N ILE A 18 5.63 -9.96 22.87
CA ILE A 18 6.36 -9.27 23.96
C ILE A 18 6.81 -10.26 25.03
N ARG A 19 5.96 -11.26 25.40
CA ARG A 19 6.34 -12.33 26.35
C ARG A 19 7.54 -13.14 25.86
N GLU A 20 7.52 -13.54 24.60
CA GLU A 20 8.61 -14.31 23.99
C GLU A 20 9.92 -13.53 23.97
N LYS A 21 9.88 -12.22 23.70
CA LYS A 21 11.06 -11.36 23.69
C LYS A 21 11.58 -10.98 25.09
N THR A 22 10.72 -10.86 26.08
CA THR A 22 11.12 -10.37 27.42
C THR A 22 11.30 -11.46 28.46
N ASN A 23 11.05 -12.73 28.13
CA ASN A 23 11.08 -13.87 29.06
C ASN A 23 10.25 -13.65 30.34
N SER A 24 9.22 -12.82 30.29
CA SER A 24 8.39 -12.44 31.43
C SER A 24 7.15 -13.34 31.52
N ALA A 25 7.01 -14.03 32.65
CA ALA A 25 5.85 -14.89 32.95
C ALA A 25 4.62 -14.15 33.48
N SER A 26 4.69 -12.83 33.69
CA SER A 26 3.57 -12.03 34.24
C SER A 26 2.65 -11.49 33.14
N LEU A 27 1.34 -11.42 33.46
CA LEU A 27 0.34 -10.75 32.63
C LEU A 27 0.69 -9.27 32.49
N ILE A 28 0.86 -8.80 31.26
CA ILE A 28 1.08 -7.37 30.97
C ILE A 28 -0.29 -6.68 30.94
N ASN A 29 -0.47 -5.67 31.80
CA ASN A 29 -1.68 -4.87 31.79
C ASN A 29 -1.74 -4.04 30.48
N PRO A 30 -2.85 -4.05 29.73
CA PRO A 30 -3.00 -3.26 28.51
C PRO A 30 -2.75 -1.76 28.70
N GLN A 31 -2.94 -1.23 29.91
CA GLN A 31 -2.66 0.18 30.21
C GLN A 31 -1.17 0.53 30.26
N ASP A 32 -0.30 -0.47 30.43
CA ASP A 32 1.16 -0.29 30.47
C ASP A 32 1.80 -0.39 29.07
N PHE A 33 1.00 -0.69 28.02
CA PHE A 33 1.47 -0.86 26.65
C PHE A 33 2.18 0.38 26.08
N PRO A 34 1.65 1.61 26.19
CA PRO A 34 2.28 2.80 25.64
C PRO A 34 3.66 3.07 26.26
N GLU A 35 3.78 2.93 27.59
CA GLU A 35 5.05 3.20 28.30
C GLU A 35 6.10 2.11 28.03
N ARG A 36 5.67 0.85 27.86
CA ARG A 36 6.60 -0.25 27.54
C ARG A 36 7.01 -0.26 26.08
N ILE A 37 6.12 0.13 25.15
CA ILE A 37 6.49 0.36 23.75
C ILE A 37 7.45 1.53 23.64
N ALA A 38 7.20 2.65 24.31
CA ALA A 38 8.11 3.79 24.37
C ALA A 38 9.48 3.41 25.02
N ALA A 39 9.49 2.52 26.02
CA ALA A 39 10.73 2.03 26.62
C ALA A 39 11.50 1.06 25.69
N ILE A 40 10.81 0.35 24.80
CA ILE A 40 11.43 -0.47 23.73
C ILE A 40 11.98 0.46 22.62
N GLU A 41 11.27 1.53 22.29
CA GLU A 41 11.71 2.56 21.32
C GLU A 41 12.85 3.43 21.90
N THR A 42 12.86 3.72 23.21
CA THR A 42 13.93 4.50 23.85
C THR A 42 15.16 3.68 24.25
N ALA A 43 15.04 2.33 24.28
CA ALA A 43 16.16 1.43 24.63
C ALA A 43 17.05 1.08 23.41
N GLY A 44 17.12 1.91 22.38
CA GLY A 44 18.06 1.74 21.28
C GLY A 44 17.56 2.13 19.90
N GLY A 45 17.12 3.35 19.75
CA GLY A 45 17.05 3.96 18.42
C GLY A 45 18.43 3.88 17.76
N GLN A 46 18.47 3.54 16.46
CA GLN A 46 19.70 3.55 15.67
C GLN A 46 20.38 4.91 15.83
N PRO A 47 21.65 4.99 16.27
CA PRO A 47 22.35 6.26 16.39
C PRO A 47 22.43 6.98 15.04
N GLU A 48 22.24 8.29 15.05
CA GLU A 48 22.29 9.11 13.83
C GLU A 48 23.62 8.91 13.09
N GLY A 49 23.58 8.74 11.76
CA GLY A 49 24.75 8.47 10.93
C GLY A 49 25.34 7.05 11.04
N THR A 50 24.57 6.10 11.55
CA THR A 50 24.99 4.69 11.61
C THR A 50 24.04 3.78 10.81
N HIS A 51 24.51 2.58 10.49
CA HIS A 51 23.76 1.52 9.83
C HIS A 51 23.74 0.28 10.71
N THR A 52 22.64 -0.44 10.69
CA THR A 52 22.53 -1.72 11.37
C THR A 52 23.16 -2.83 10.54
N VAL A 53 24.08 -3.61 11.14
CA VAL A 53 24.61 -4.81 10.51
C VAL A 53 24.24 -6.01 11.35
N GLN A 54 23.55 -6.99 10.75
CA GLN A 54 23.12 -8.24 11.38
C GLN A 54 23.84 -9.43 10.77
N PHE A 55 24.41 -10.27 11.60
CA PHE A 55 25.01 -11.56 11.22
C PHE A 55 23.99 -12.67 11.50
N ILE A 56 23.51 -13.31 10.45
CA ILE A 56 22.33 -14.20 10.46
C ILE A 56 22.77 -15.64 10.12
N ASP A 57 22.35 -16.60 10.93
CA ASP A 57 22.54 -18.02 10.63
C ASP A 57 21.46 -18.53 9.66
N VAL A 58 21.68 -19.69 9.07
CA VAL A 58 20.82 -20.32 8.06
C VAL A 58 19.41 -20.65 8.57
N ASP A 59 19.20 -20.69 9.88
CA ASP A 59 17.89 -20.85 10.52
C ASP A 59 17.24 -19.52 10.93
N GLY A 60 17.80 -18.38 10.49
CA GLY A 60 17.29 -17.06 10.81
C GLY A 60 17.69 -16.53 12.18
N THR A 61 18.54 -17.24 12.91
CA THR A 61 19.07 -16.78 14.20
C THR A 61 20.02 -15.61 13.99
N ILE A 62 19.78 -14.48 14.63
CA ILE A 62 20.71 -13.35 14.64
C ILE A 62 21.83 -13.66 15.63
N LEU A 63 23.02 -13.96 15.10
CA LEU A 63 24.21 -14.29 15.90
C LEU A 63 24.86 -13.02 16.50
N LYS A 64 24.76 -11.91 15.80
CA LYS A 64 25.25 -10.61 16.25
C LYS A 64 24.53 -9.48 15.52
N SER A 65 24.20 -8.43 16.23
CA SER A 65 23.75 -7.16 15.66
C SER A 65 24.61 -6.02 16.20
N GLN A 66 24.98 -5.06 15.34
CA GLN A 66 25.77 -3.89 15.75
C GLN A 66 25.45 -2.69 14.87
N TYR A 67 25.63 -1.50 15.44
CA TYR A 67 25.58 -0.26 14.69
C TYR A 67 26.99 0.10 14.17
N VAL A 68 27.07 0.49 12.90
CA VAL A 68 28.31 0.85 12.22
C VAL A 68 28.15 2.22 11.60
N ALA A 69 29.12 3.13 11.84
CA ALA A 69 29.12 4.44 11.20
C ALA A 69 29.17 4.32 9.67
N ASP A 70 28.60 5.30 8.98
CA ASP A 70 28.63 5.35 7.51
C ASP A 70 30.06 5.22 6.98
N GLY A 71 30.29 4.33 6.00
CA GLY A 71 31.61 3.96 5.49
C GLY A 71 32.47 3.10 6.42
N GLY A 72 31.97 2.76 7.61
CA GLY A 72 32.67 1.94 8.60
C GLY A 72 32.66 0.43 8.29
N SER A 73 33.17 -0.38 9.24
CA SER A 73 33.24 -1.83 9.10
C SER A 73 32.64 -2.53 10.32
N ALA A 74 31.87 -3.57 10.06
CA ALA A 74 31.35 -4.45 11.10
C ALA A 74 32.39 -5.52 11.49
N THR A 75 32.30 -5.99 12.72
CA THR A 75 33.12 -7.12 13.22
C THR A 75 32.26 -8.37 13.29
N PRO A 76 32.59 -9.42 12.52
CA PRO A 76 31.81 -10.66 12.55
C PRO A 76 31.87 -11.34 13.93
N PRO A 77 30.88 -12.15 14.30
CA PRO A 77 30.96 -13.05 15.44
C PRO A 77 31.95 -14.19 15.17
N ALA A 78 32.19 -15.05 16.18
CA ALA A 78 32.89 -16.30 15.96
C ALA A 78 32.18 -17.14 14.90
N ASN A 79 32.93 -17.92 14.13
CA ASN A 79 32.37 -18.80 13.12
C ASN A 79 31.36 -19.76 13.75
N PRO A 80 30.13 -19.80 13.31
CA PRO A 80 29.12 -20.64 13.87
C PRO A 80 29.38 -22.14 13.53
N THR A 81 28.97 -23.03 14.41
CA THR A 81 29.10 -24.49 14.23
C THR A 81 27.71 -25.09 14.07
N ARG A 82 27.55 -26.00 13.11
CA ARG A 82 26.28 -26.65 12.82
C ARG A 82 26.50 -28.13 12.47
N GLU A 83 25.59 -28.98 12.91
CA GLU A 83 25.68 -30.43 12.63
C GLU A 83 25.61 -30.68 11.11
N LYS A 84 26.38 -31.62 10.59
CA LYS A 84 26.51 -31.97 9.16
C LYS A 84 27.00 -30.83 8.26
N CYS A 85 27.35 -29.65 8.80
CA CYS A 85 27.78 -28.49 8.07
C CYS A 85 29.22 -28.07 8.40
N GLN A 86 29.90 -27.51 7.43
CA GLN A 86 31.14 -26.76 7.59
C GLN A 86 30.88 -25.30 7.23
N PHE A 87 31.15 -24.38 8.13
CA PHE A 87 31.11 -22.95 7.82
C PHE A 87 32.15 -22.62 6.75
N VAL A 88 31.74 -21.85 5.73
CA VAL A 88 32.60 -21.46 4.60
C VAL A 88 33.05 -20.00 4.77
N LYS A 89 32.10 -19.09 4.81
CA LYS A 89 32.34 -17.64 4.90
C LYS A 89 31.06 -16.90 5.31
N TRP A 90 31.19 -15.63 5.63
CA TRP A 90 30.09 -14.69 5.65
C TRP A 90 29.76 -14.23 4.22
N SER A 91 28.47 -13.99 3.90
CA SER A 91 27.98 -13.77 2.53
C SER A 91 28.50 -12.49 1.87
N ASP A 92 28.39 -11.38 2.58
CA ASP A 92 28.62 -10.06 2.02
C ASP A 92 29.79 -9.35 2.71
N PRO A 93 30.45 -8.41 2.05
CA PRO A 93 31.44 -7.58 2.71
C PRO A 93 30.75 -6.77 3.83
N TYR A 94 31.29 -6.89 5.02
CA TYR A 94 30.90 -6.14 6.20
C TYR A 94 31.85 -4.96 6.46
N THR A 95 32.45 -4.46 5.41
CA THR A 95 33.33 -3.28 5.36
C THR A 95 32.75 -2.24 4.43
N ASN A 96 33.01 -0.95 4.67
CA ASN A 96 32.46 0.17 3.92
C ASN A 96 30.92 0.16 3.90
N ILE A 97 30.33 0.03 5.08
CA ILE A 97 28.88 -0.05 5.27
C ILE A 97 28.26 1.33 5.05
N THR A 98 27.39 1.46 4.07
CA THR A 98 26.68 2.69 3.70
C THR A 98 25.17 2.56 3.80
N ARG A 99 24.68 1.40 4.28
CA ARG A 99 23.26 1.06 4.46
C ARG A 99 23.10 -0.06 5.47
N ASP A 100 21.89 -0.26 5.97
CA ASP A 100 21.56 -1.44 6.78
C ASP A 100 21.87 -2.70 5.98
N THR A 101 22.55 -3.66 6.60
CA THR A 101 23.13 -4.80 5.90
C THR A 101 22.91 -6.10 6.68
N ASP A 102 22.34 -7.10 6.01
CA ASP A 102 22.23 -8.47 6.53
C ASP A 102 23.34 -9.34 5.93
N VAL A 103 24.13 -9.96 6.81
CA VAL A 103 25.27 -10.80 6.48
C VAL A 103 24.95 -12.24 6.89
N PHE A 104 24.91 -13.15 5.91
CA PHE A 104 24.51 -14.54 6.14
C PHE A 104 25.70 -15.46 6.33
N ALA A 105 25.59 -16.40 7.28
CA ALA A 105 26.51 -17.51 7.38
C ALA A 105 26.29 -18.48 6.21
N LEU A 106 27.30 -18.69 5.39
CA LEU A 106 27.29 -19.63 4.28
C LEU A 106 27.99 -20.92 4.69
N TYR A 107 27.36 -22.04 4.39
CA TYR A 107 27.81 -23.36 4.74
C TYR A 107 27.89 -24.26 3.52
N LYS A 108 28.61 -25.37 3.66
CA LYS A 108 28.56 -26.54 2.79
C LYS A 108 28.38 -27.79 3.64
N SER A 109 28.07 -28.92 3.01
CA SER A 109 28.08 -30.20 3.67
C SER A 109 29.47 -30.53 4.25
N SER A 110 29.53 -31.07 5.46
CA SER A 110 30.80 -31.42 6.13
C SER A 110 31.55 -32.58 5.46
N ASP A 111 30.83 -33.44 4.73
CA ASP A 111 31.36 -34.65 4.07
C ASP A 111 30.97 -34.72 2.58
N GLY A 112 30.40 -33.64 1.99
CA GLY A 112 29.97 -33.55 0.61
C GLY A 112 28.66 -34.27 0.27
N ASN A 113 28.03 -34.95 1.22
CA ASN A 113 26.76 -35.65 1.04
C ASN A 113 25.55 -34.75 1.34
N SER A 114 24.37 -35.10 0.79
CA SER A 114 23.13 -34.44 1.21
C SER A 114 22.58 -35.10 2.48
N TRP A 115 22.06 -34.26 3.38
CA TRP A 115 21.52 -34.69 4.66
C TRP A 115 20.13 -34.08 4.89
N TYR A 116 19.20 -34.90 5.40
CA TYR A 116 17.84 -34.49 5.72
C TYR A 116 17.56 -34.87 7.19
N LYS A 117 17.30 -33.86 8.03
CA LYS A 117 16.88 -34.08 9.40
C LYS A 117 15.40 -34.41 9.41
N VAL A 118 15.07 -35.62 9.82
CA VAL A 118 13.70 -36.15 9.89
C VAL A 118 13.28 -36.25 11.34
N LYS A 119 12.10 -35.76 11.67
CA LYS A 119 11.47 -35.89 12.98
C LYS A 119 10.02 -36.32 12.81
N ALA A 120 9.75 -37.60 13.02
CA ALA A 120 8.40 -38.16 12.88
C ALA A 120 7.67 -38.09 14.23
N ASN A 121 6.75 -37.16 14.37
CA ASN A 121 5.89 -37.04 15.56
C ASN A 121 4.69 -38.00 15.53
N THR A 122 4.39 -38.57 14.38
CA THR A 122 3.39 -39.63 14.13
C THR A 122 3.97 -40.55 13.05
N ASN A 123 3.36 -41.69 12.79
CA ASN A 123 3.73 -42.51 11.63
C ASN A 123 3.60 -41.69 10.36
N GLY A 124 4.65 -41.59 9.57
CA GLY A 124 4.66 -40.76 8.38
C GLY A 124 5.80 -41.06 7.43
N GLY A 125 5.58 -40.78 6.16
CA GLY A 125 6.49 -41.05 5.06
C GLY A 125 7.29 -39.87 4.60
N MET A 126 8.43 -40.15 4.00
CA MET A 126 9.27 -39.22 3.27
C MET A 126 9.44 -39.68 1.82
N ASN A 127 9.22 -38.81 0.88
CA ASN A 127 9.48 -39.09 -0.53
C ASN A 127 10.73 -38.33 -0.98
N LEU A 128 11.70 -39.03 -1.56
CA LEU A 128 12.86 -38.45 -2.22
C LEU A 128 12.78 -38.68 -3.72
N THR A 129 12.92 -37.64 -4.50
CA THR A 129 12.94 -37.73 -5.97
C THR A 129 14.34 -37.42 -6.45
N ILE A 130 14.97 -38.35 -7.12
CA ILE A 130 16.38 -38.28 -7.53
C ILE A 130 16.53 -38.67 -9.00
N ARG A 131 17.41 -37.94 -9.71
CA ARG A 131 17.91 -38.33 -11.04
C ARG A 131 19.43 -38.28 -11.04
N CYS A 132 20.07 -39.36 -11.47
CA CYS A 132 21.50 -39.39 -11.62
C CYS A 132 21.93 -38.62 -12.89
N ASP A 133 22.96 -37.76 -12.81
CA ASP A 133 23.53 -37.09 -13.97
C ASP A 133 24.72 -37.90 -14.55
N THR A 134 25.24 -38.86 -13.80
CA THR A 134 26.38 -39.72 -14.17
C THR A 134 26.02 -41.20 -14.04
N ALA A 135 26.92 -42.10 -14.41
CA ALA A 135 26.74 -43.54 -14.23
C ALA A 135 26.91 -44.01 -12.77
N SER A 136 27.41 -43.14 -11.90
CA SER A 136 27.56 -43.46 -10.47
C SER A 136 26.18 -43.51 -9.80
N PRO A 137 25.92 -44.59 -9.05
CA PRO A 137 24.66 -44.70 -8.32
C PRO A 137 24.57 -43.65 -7.20
N VAL A 138 23.34 -43.29 -6.85
CA VAL A 138 23.03 -42.46 -5.67
C VAL A 138 22.47 -43.40 -4.60
N ILE A 139 23.12 -43.45 -3.44
CA ILE A 139 22.73 -44.29 -2.32
C ILE A 139 21.97 -43.43 -1.30
N ILE A 140 20.80 -43.90 -0.91
CA ILE A 140 19.96 -43.32 0.14
C ILE A 140 20.03 -44.21 1.35
N ASP A 141 20.59 -43.71 2.43
CA ASP A 141 20.58 -44.35 3.78
C ASP A 141 19.50 -43.64 4.62
N TRP A 142 18.45 -44.34 4.95
CA TRP A 142 17.27 -43.79 5.61
C TRP A 142 17.49 -43.49 7.10
N GLY A 143 18.65 -43.89 7.66
CA GLY A 143 19.02 -43.61 9.04
C GLY A 143 18.39 -44.53 10.06
N ASP A 144 17.61 -45.51 9.64
CA ASP A 144 16.99 -46.56 10.47
C ASP A 144 17.58 -47.95 10.20
N GLY A 145 18.63 -48.00 9.40
CA GLY A 145 19.32 -49.24 8.99
C GLY A 145 18.87 -49.77 7.63
N SER A 146 17.88 -49.13 6.98
CA SER A 146 17.47 -49.45 5.63
C SER A 146 18.13 -48.52 4.60
N SER A 147 18.18 -48.93 3.33
CA SER A 147 18.76 -48.13 2.24
C SER A 147 18.15 -48.45 0.90
N ASP A 148 18.19 -47.47 -0.04
CA ASP A 148 17.82 -47.59 -1.43
C ASP A 148 18.95 -47.11 -2.35
N THR A 149 18.84 -47.41 -3.66
CA THR A 149 19.82 -47.02 -4.67
C THR A 149 19.14 -46.51 -5.93
N ALA A 150 19.45 -45.29 -6.32
CA ALA A 150 19.00 -44.69 -7.58
C ALA A 150 20.10 -44.87 -8.65
N THR A 151 19.70 -45.30 -9.86
CA THR A 151 20.59 -45.51 -11.01
C THR A 151 20.06 -44.87 -12.29
N ASP A 152 18.82 -44.43 -12.31
CA ASP A 152 18.20 -43.87 -13.53
C ASP A 152 18.80 -42.49 -13.86
N ARG A 153 19.19 -42.33 -15.12
CA ARG A 153 19.82 -41.11 -15.68
C ARG A 153 18.88 -40.29 -16.53
N ASN A 154 17.77 -40.85 -16.95
CA ASN A 154 16.83 -40.23 -17.91
C ASN A 154 15.63 -39.63 -17.24
N THR A 155 15.16 -40.25 -16.17
CA THR A 155 13.96 -39.85 -15.42
C THR A 155 14.26 -39.64 -13.95
N TYR A 156 13.41 -38.85 -13.32
CA TYR A 156 13.39 -38.76 -11.85
C TYR A 156 12.71 -39.99 -11.27
N VAL A 157 13.35 -40.63 -10.32
CA VAL A 157 12.83 -41.78 -9.56
C VAL A 157 12.38 -41.29 -8.18
N VAL A 158 11.18 -41.66 -7.78
CA VAL A 158 10.62 -41.35 -6.47
C VAL A 158 10.87 -42.54 -5.54
N PHE A 159 11.53 -42.29 -4.42
CA PHE A 159 11.74 -43.23 -3.34
C PHE A 159 10.85 -42.84 -2.17
N GLN A 160 10.09 -43.78 -1.64
CA GLN A 160 9.18 -43.56 -0.52
C GLN A 160 9.67 -44.40 0.67
N HIS A 161 9.75 -43.78 1.85
CA HIS A 161 10.12 -44.43 3.07
C HIS A 161 9.24 -43.96 4.22
N ASP A 162 8.72 -44.90 5.01
CA ASP A 162 7.85 -44.64 6.16
C ASP A 162 8.60 -44.81 7.48
N TYR A 163 8.49 -43.81 8.34
CA TYR A 163 9.08 -43.81 9.67
C TYR A 163 8.05 -44.11 10.74
N ALA A 164 8.46 -44.87 11.76
CA ALA A 164 7.67 -45.05 12.98
C ALA A 164 7.59 -43.74 13.78
N GLU A 165 6.53 -43.58 14.56
CA GLU A 165 6.39 -42.48 15.50
C GLU A 165 7.59 -42.40 16.44
N GLY A 166 8.11 -41.20 16.67
CA GLY A 166 9.24 -40.91 17.52
C GLY A 166 10.61 -41.03 16.85
N PHE A 167 10.69 -41.35 15.54
CA PHE A 167 11.98 -41.29 14.82
C PHE A 167 12.50 -39.84 14.81
N ASP A 168 13.76 -39.67 15.22
CA ASP A 168 14.51 -38.40 15.19
C ASP A 168 15.94 -38.68 14.72
N GLY A 169 16.16 -38.56 13.40
CA GLY A 169 17.41 -39.01 12.78
C GLY A 169 17.77 -38.19 11.52
N TRP A 170 18.90 -38.60 10.92
CA TRP A 170 19.37 -38.03 9.68
C TRP A 170 19.33 -39.07 8.55
N VAL A 171 18.73 -38.70 7.44
CA VAL A 171 18.81 -39.42 6.16
C VAL A 171 20.01 -38.91 5.39
N LYS A 172 20.82 -39.82 4.85
CA LYS A 172 21.99 -39.49 4.06
C LYS A 172 21.76 -39.85 2.60
N VAL A 173 22.07 -38.93 1.71
CA VAL A 173 22.12 -39.18 0.27
C VAL A 173 23.54 -38.95 -0.23
N SER A 174 24.16 -39.99 -0.75
CA SER A 174 25.57 -40.00 -1.16
C SER A 174 25.75 -40.52 -2.58
N SER A 175 26.73 -39.96 -3.31
CA SER A 175 27.15 -40.42 -4.64
C SER A 175 28.56 -39.93 -4.92
N GLU A 176 29.31 -40.70 -5.73
CA GLU A 176 30.57 -40.21 -6.29
C GLU A 176 30.38 -39.33 -7.51
N GLY A 177 29.22 -39.45 -8.17
CA GLY A 177 28.86 -38.66 -9.33
C GLY A 177 27.83 -37.56 -9.04
N ASN A 178 27.65 -36.64 -9.96
CA ASN A 178 26.63 -35.61 -9.84
C ASN A 178 25.21 -36.18 -9.97
N TYR A 179 24.28 -35.57 -9.25
CA TYR A 179 22.86 -35.91 -9.29
C TYR A 179 21.98 -34.66 -9.15
N ARG A 180 20.72 -34.80 -9.47
CA ARG A 180 19.71 -33.76 -9.32
C ARG A 180 18.68 -34.18 -8.30
N LEU A 181 18.32 -33.24 -7.44
CA LEU A 181 17.18 -33.39 -6.56
C LEU A 181 15.93 -32.90 -7.30
N GLY A 182 14.91 -33.77 -7.36
CA GLY A 182 13.59 -33.46 -7.90
C GLY A 182 12.63 -32.98 -6.81
N SER A 183 11.34 -33.18 -7.04
CA SER A 183 10.30 -32.83 -6.06
C SER A 183 10.42 -33.69 -4.81
N LEU A 184 10.43 -33.07 -3.64
CA LEU A 184 10.13 -33.70 -2.38
C LEU A 184 8.64 -33.45 -2.12
N GLU A 185 7.79 -34.29 -2.68
CA GLU A 185 6.36 -34.28 -2.36
C GLU A 185 6.14 -35.12 -1.12
N ILE A 186 5.50 -34.55 -0.13
CA ILE A 186 5.11 -35.25 1.10
C ILE A 186 3.58 -35.30 1.12
N ASP A 187 3.03 -36.47 0.86
CA ASP A 187 1.63 -36.73 1.16
C ASP A 187 1.42 -36.76 2.67
N GLY A 188 0.98 -35.61 3.20
CA GLY A 188 0.20 -35.55 4.43
C GLY A 188 0.94 -35.57 5.77
N ASN A 189 2.25 -35.83 5.88
CA ASN A 189 2.94 -35.79 7.18
C ASN A 189 4.36 -35.22 7.11
N PRO A 190 4.55 -33.94 7.44
CA PRO A 190 5.80 -33.22 7.24
C PRO A 190 6.82 -33.57 8.33
N CYS A 191 7.72 -34.49 8.03
CA CYS A 191 8.79 -34.93 8.95
C CYS A 191 10.09 -34.15 8.79
N ILE A 192 10.36 -33.50 7.66
CA ILE A 192 11.66 -32.86 7.40
C ILE A 192 11.70 -31.46 8.01
N ILE A 193 12.68 -31.23 8.87
CA ILE A 193 12.85 -29.94 9.55
C ILE A 193 14.13 -29.19 9.12
N GLU A 194 15.12 -29.90 8.56
CA GLU A 194 16.37 -29.31 8.10
C GLU A 194 16.91 -30.09 6.90
N VAL A 195 17.50 -29.36 5.95
CA VAL A 195 18.13 -29.92 4.75
C VAL A 195 19.53 -29.34 4.58
N VAL A 196 20.51 -30.20 4.35
CA VAL A 196 21.86 -29.83 3.91
C VAL A 196 22.08 -30.42 2.52
N VAL A 197 22.16 -29.57 1.51
CA VAL A 197 22.39 -30.01 0.13
C VAL A 197 23.88 -30.34 -0.04
N GLY A 198 24.17 -31.50 -0.60
CA GLY A 198 25.54 -32.00 -0.79
C GLY A 198 26.25 -31.38 -2.01
N ASP A 199 27.57 -31.47 -2.01
CA ASP A 199 28.44 -30.85 -3.04
C ASP A 199 28.31 -31.49 -4.44
N LYS A 200 27.67 -32.67 -4.54
CA LYS A 200 27.40 -33.36 -5.82
C LYS A 200 26.07 -32.97 -6.45
N VAL A 201 25.28 -32.11 -5.79
CA VAL A 201 24.02 -31.61 -6.34
C VAL A 201 24.31 -30.42 -7.24
N ALA A 202 24.01 -30.57 -8.53
CA ALA A 202 24.22 -29.50 -9.52
C ALA A 202 22.97 -28.64 -9.71
N SER A 203 21.79 -29.18 -9.44
CA SER A 203 20.50 -28.51 -9.67
C SER A 203 19.51 -28.87 -8.58
N ILE A 204 18.79 -27.86 -8.13
CA ILE A 204 17.63 -28.00 -7.27
C ILE A 204 16.40 -27.68 -8.11
N GLY A 205 15.58 -28.71 -8.39
CA GLY A 205 14.26 -28.56 -9.00
C GLY A 205 13.21 -28.15 -7.96
N PRO A 206 11.94 -28.49 -8.13
CA PRO A 206 10.90 -28.24 -7.15
C PRO A 206 11.05 -29.17 -5.92
N VAL A 207 12.19 -29.07 -5.23
CA VAL A 207 12.69 -30.01 -4.20
C VAL A 207 11.90 -29.96 -2.90
N ALA A 208 11.41 -28.78 -2.55
CA ALA A 208 10.86 -28.56 -1.21
C ALA A 208 9.39 -28.11 -1.27
N ARG A 209 8.63 -28.56 -2.27
CA ARG A 209 7.21 -28.23 -2.34
C ARG A 209 6.45 -28.79 -1.14
N GLN A 210 5.71 -27.91 -0.42
CA GLN A 210 4.86 -28.29 0.71
C GLN A 210 5.59 -28.90 1.92
N MET A 211 6.90 -28.60 2.07
CA MET A 211 7.61 -28.91 3.32
C MET A 211 7.20 -27.94 4.43
N PHE A 212 6.00 -28.12 4.96
CA PHE A 212 5.41 -27.21 5.93
C PHE A 212 6.26 -26.99 7.20
N ASN A 213 7.06 -27.97 7.62
CA ASN A 213 7.90 -27.91 8.82
C ASN A 213 9.40 -27.64 8.55
N LEU A 214 9.81 -27.46 7.30
CA LEU A 214 11.18 -27.12 6.97
C LEU A 214 11.55 -25.75 7.56
N ARG A 215 12.54 -25.71 8.45
CA ARG A 215 13.01 -24.48 9.14
C ARG A 215 14.27 -23.89 8.53
N SER A 216 15.15 -24.75 8.02
CA SER A 216 16.41 -24.30 7.43
C SER A 216 16.84 -25.19 6.26
N ILE A 217 17.53 -24.57 5.30
CA ILE A 217 18.17 -25.26 4.19
C ILE A 217 19.54 -24.65 3.89
N VAL A 218 20.56 -25.52 3.76
CA VAL A 218 21.90 -25.15 3.32
C VAL A 218 22.05 -25.48 1.84
N ILE A 219 22.40 -24.50 1.01
CA ILE A 219 22.61 -24.63 -0.43
C ILE A 219 24.08 -24.31 -0.75
N PRO A 220 24.91 -25.29 -1.19
CA PRO A 220 26.31 -25.05 -1.47
C PRO A 220 26.54 -24.35 -2.83
N ASP A 221 27.72 -23.75 -3.01
CA ASP A 221 28.14 -23.06 -4.25
C ASP A 221 28.20 -23.97 -5.50
N THR A 222 28.15 -25.28 -5.33
CA THR A 222 28.10 -26.27 -6.41
C THR A 222 26.76 -26.26 -7.15
N VAL A 223 25.69 -25.84 -6.51
CA VAL A 223 24.37 -25.70 -7.11
C VAL A 223 24.39 -24.55 -8.13
N LYS A 224 24.11 -24.89 -9.41
CA LYS A 224 24.11 -23.94 -10.53
C LYS A 224 22.72 -23.56 -11.02
N GLU A 225 21.71 -24.37 -10.70
CA GLU A 225 20.35 -24.20 -11.19
C GLU A 225 19.36 -24.35 -10.03
N CYS A 226 18.47 -23.35 -9.87
CA CYS A 226 17.32 -23.38 -8.97
C CYS A 226 16.07 -23.06 -9.79
N GLU A 227 15.30 -24.08 -10.17
CA GLU A 227 14.18 -23.93 -11.09
C GLU A 227 12.89 -24.56 -10.55
N GLY A 228 11.75 -24.09 -11.06
CA GLY A 228 10.44 -24.73 -10.82
C GLY A 228 9.85 -24.51 -9.43
N ASN A 229 10.14 -23.38 -8.79
CA ASN A 229 9.62 -23.02 -7.46
C ASN A 229 10.02 -24.02 -6.36
N PRO A 230 11.29 -24.18 -6.05
CA PRO A 230 11.77 -25.24 -5.15
C PRO A 230 11.26 -25.12 -3.70
N PHE A 231 10.78 -23.95 -3.29
CA PHE A 231 10.34 -23.67 -1.90
C PHE A 231 8.86 -23.30 -1.79
N TYR A 232 8.05 -23.71 -2.75
CA TYR A 232 6.62 -23.45 -2.74
C TYR A 232 5.93 -24.07 -1.51
N HIS A 233 5.26 -23.24 -0.69
CA HIS A 233 4.59 -23.64 0.56
C HIS A 233 5.53 -24.18 1.66
N CYS A 234 6.78 -23.74 1.74
CA CYS A 234 7.63 -23.99 2.92
C CYS A 234 7.25 -23.00 4.04
N LEU A 235 6.15 -23.29 4.74
CA LEU A 235 5.51 -22.34 5.66
C LEU A 235 6.40 -21.92 6.83
N SER A 236 7.23 -22.85 7.35
CA SER A 236 8.07 -22.65 8.54
C SER A 236 9.52 -22.27 8.21
N LEU A 237 9.88 -22.07 6.95
CA LEU A 237 11.23 -21.67 6.56
C LEU A 237 11.54 -20.27 7.10
N LEU A 238 12.62 -20.13 7.88
CA LEU A 238 12.94 -18.91 8.61
C LEU A 238 13.92 -18.02 7.85
N SER A 239 14.85 -18.60 7.13
CA SER A 239 15.77 -17.86 6.26
C SER A 239 16.12 -18.66 5.00
N LEU A 240 16.52 -17.92 3.95
CA LEU A 240 16.90 -18.50 2.66
C LEU A 240 18.07 -17.73 2.07
N ALA A 241 19.24 -18.38 2.01
CA ALA A 241 20.43 -17.79 1.42
C ALA A 241 20.87 -18.58 0.21
N PHE A 242 20.83 -17.94 -0.97
CA PHE A 242 21.36 -18.52 -2.18
C PHE A 242 22.84 -18.20 -2.32
N PRO A 243 23.66 -19.18 -2.74
CA PRO A 243 25.07 -18.95 -3.02
C PRO A 243 25.26 -18.18 -4.32
N ASP A 244 26.42 -17.53 -4.46
CA ASP A 244 26.79 -16.75 -5.66
C ASP A 244 26.91 -17.60 -6.94
N GLY A 245 27.05 -18.93 -6.76
CA GLY A 245 27.23 -19.88 -7.85
C GLY A 245 26.00 -20.18 -8.71
N VAL A 246 24.80 -19.80 -8.29
CA VAL A 246 23.55 -20.09 -9.02
C VAL A 246 23.48 -19.26 -10.29
N LYS A 247 23.43 -19.93 -11.45
CA LYS A 247 23.43 -19.30 -12.79
C LYS A 247 22.04 -19.25 -13.42
N LYS A 248 21.18 -20.21 -13.08
CA LYS A 248 19.79 -20.25 -13.53
C LYS A 248 18.89 -20.21 -12.31
N PHE A 249 18.04 -19.22 -12.30
CA PHE A 249 17.12 -18.99 -11.20
C PHE A 249 15.71 -18.73 -11.75
N SER A 250 14.77 -19.59 -11.42
CA SER A 250 13.36 -19.37 -11.73
C SER A 250 12.48 -19.72 -10.53
N MET A 251 12.15 -18.72 -9.75
CA MET A 251 11.17 -18.79 -8.68
C MET A 251 10.02 -17.86 -9.01
N ASN A 252 9.04 -18.35 -9.77
CA ASN A 252 7.90 -17.52 -10.19
C ASN A 252 6.76 -17.54 -9.16
N ARG A 253 6.85 -18.31 -8.09
CA ARG A 253 5.84 -18.48 -7.04
C ARG A 253 6.48 -19.04 -5.77
N ALA A 254 7.20 -18.23 -5.03
CA ALA A 254 7.55 -18.56 -3.64
C ALA A 254 6.40 -18.23 -2.67
N LEU A 255 5.16 -18.32 -3.14
CA LEU A 255 3.95 -17.97 -2.41
C LEU A 255 3.85 -18.76 -1.11
N PHE A 256 3.49 -18.06 -0.01
CA PHE A 256 3.16 -18.66 1.29
C PHE A 256 4.35 -19.20 2.10
N MET A 257 5.50 -18.51 2.08
CA MET A 257 6.55 -18.74 3.09
C MET A 257 6.28 -17.82 4.30
N PHE A 258 5.29 -18.18 5.12
CA PHE A 258 4.75 -17.28 6.14
C PHE A 258 5.75 -16.87 7.21
N ASP A 259 6.63 -17.78 7.62
CA ASP A 259 7.63 -17.55 8.66
C ASP A 259 8.97 -17.01 8.14
N LEU A 260 9.13 -16.91 6.82
CA LEU A 260 10.37 -16.43 6.20
C LEU A 260 10.66 -14.98 6.61
N ARG A 261 11.83 -14.77 7.23
CA ARG A 261 12.25 -13.48 7.79
C ARG A 261 13.35 -12.82 6.98
N TYR A 262 14.28 -13.60 6.46
CA TYR A 262 15.49 -13.10 5.81
C TYR A 262 15.75 -13.83 4.50
N VAL A 263 16.10 -13.09 3.46
CA VAL A 263 16.42 -13.65 2.14
C VAL A 263 17.64 -12.98 1.56
N ARG A 264 18.60 -13.80 1.11
CA ARG A 264 19.69 -13.40 0.24
C ARG A 264 19.51 -14.03 -1.13
N LEU A 265 19.37 -13.21 -2.15
CA LEU A 265 19.23 -13.63 -3.54
C LEU A 265 20.60 -13.87 -4.19
N PRO A 266 20.70 -14.70 -5.26
CA PRO A 266 21.97 -14.93 -5.95
C PRO A 266 22.38 -13.70 -6.76
N GLU A 267 23.67 -13.37 -6.76
CA GLU A 267 24.23 -12.21 -7.48
C GLU A 267 24.02 -12.25 -9.02
N THR A 268 23.69 -13.42 -9.55
CA THR A 268 23.41 -13.61 -10.98
C THR A 268 21.97 -13.26 -11.37
N LEU A 269 21.12 -12.90 -10.41
CA LEU A 269 19.72 -12.52 -10.68
C LEU A 269 19.68 -11.20 -11.44
N THR A 270 19.03 -11.18 -12.61
CA THR A 270 18.87 -9.99 -13.44
C THR A 270 17.49 -9.35 -13.37
N GLU A 271 16.51 -10.06 -12.82
CA GLU A 271 15.15 -9.57 -12.59
C GLU A 271 14.54 -10.27 -11.36
N MET A 272 13.74 -9.58 -10.60
CA MET A 272 12.88 -10.22 -9.60
C MET A 272 11.61 -10.72 -10.30
N PRO A 273 11.38 -12.03 -10.38
CA PRO A 273 10.17 -12.58 -10.99
C PRO A 273 8.87 -12.13 -10.30
N ALA A 274 7.78 -12.16 -11.04
CA ALA A 274 6.47 -11.90 -10.48
C ALA A 274 6.12 -12.88 -9.35
N ASN A 275 5.50 -12.36 -8.28
CA ASN A 275 5.07 -13.12 -7.08
C ASN A 275 6.20 -13.86 -6.34
N MET A 276 7.45 -13.43 -6.48
CA MET A 276 8.61 -14.16 -5.94
C MET A 276 8.47 -14.43 -4.43
N PHE A 277 8.11 -13.43 -3.63
CA PHE A 277 7.88 -13.53 -2.18
C PHE A 277 6.50 -13.03 -1.76
N GLY A 278 5.55 -12.99 -2.69
CA GLY A 278 4.19 -12.58 -2.37
C GLY A 278 3.60 -13.38 -1.21
N ASN A 279 3.02 -12.68 -0.22
CA ASN A 279 2.45 -13.24 1.02
C ASN A 279 3.49 -13.91 1.98
N SER A 280 4.76 -13.53 1.90
CA SER A 280 5.76 -13.84 2.93
C SER A 280 5.61 -12.82 4.08
N TYR A 281 4.59 -13.04 4.92
CA TYR A 281 4.12 -12.06 5.90
C TYR A 281 5.17 -11.63 6.93
N SER A 282 6.06 -12.54 7.29
CA SER A 282 7.12 -12.32 8.29
C SER A 282 8.43 -11.80 7.69
N LEU A 283 8.51 -11.59 6.37
CA LEU A 283 9.75 -11.16 5.71
C LEU A 283 10.14 -9.76 6.20
N GLN A 284 11.28 -9.69 6.90
CA GLN A 284 11.81 -8.48 7.52
C GLN A 284 12.81 -7.77 6.61
N SER A 285 13.59 -8.56 5.85
CA SER A 285 14.62 -8.06 4.97
C SER A 285 14.79 -8.95 3.74
N VAL A 286 15.12 -8.32 2.62
CA VAL A 286 15.55 -8.97 1.38
C VAL A 286 16.67 -8.17 0.75
N VAL A 287 17.79 -8.84 0.46
CA VAL A 287 18.92 -8.26 -0.27
C VAL A 287 18.70 -8.51 -1.76
N ILE A 288 18.43 -7.44 -2.51
CA ILE A 288 18.24 -7.48 -3.97
C ILE A 288 19.61 -7.22 -4.61
N PRO A 289 20.13 -8.13 -5.47
CA PRO A 289 21.43 -7.96 -6.12
C PRO A 289 21.50 -6.74 -7.05
N GLU A 290 22.69 -6.14 -7.16
CA GLU A 290 22.93 -4.95 -8.00
C GLU A 290 22.68 -5.19 -9.50
N GLY A 291 22.73 -6.46 -9.96
CA GLY A 291 22.43 -6.83 -11.34
C GLY A 291 20.95 -6.80 -11.74
N VAL A 292 20.04 -6.59 -10.75
CA VAL A 292 18.59 -6.61 -11.01
C VAL A 292 18.16 -5.35 -11.74
N THR A 293 17.47 -5.53 -12.87
CA THR A 293 16.99 -4.44 -13.74
C THR A 293 15.48 -4.21 -13.67
N SER A 294 14.73 -5.12 -13.06
CA SER A 294 13.27 -4.97 -12.88
C SER A 294 12.75 -5.69 -11.64
N ILE A 295 11.75 -5.07 -11.00
CA ILE A 295 10.98 -5.68 -9.92
C ILE A 295 9.63 -6.13 -10.52
N GLY A 296 9.38 -7.45 -10.52
CA GLY A 296 8.19 -8.04 -11.13
C GLY A 296 6.89 -7.75 -10.39
N ASN A 297 5.77 -8.06 -11.04
CA ASN A 297 4.44 -7.88 -10.45
C ASN A 297 4.29 -8.68 -9.15
N SER A 298 3.79 -8.04 -8.10
CA SER A 298 3.56 -8.66 -6.77
C SER A 298 4.81 -9.33 -6.16
N ALA A 299 6.02 -8.95 -6.59
CA ALA A 299 7.26 -9.62 -6.18
C ALA A 299 7.42 -9.68 -4.64
N LEU A 300 6.98 -8.65 -3.93
CA LEU A 300 7.02 -8.53 -2.46
C LEU A 300 5.64 -8.15 -1.88
N SER A 301 4.55 -8.47 -2.59
CA SER A 301 3.21 -8.11 -2.11
C SER A 301 2.88 -8.80 -0.78
N ASN A 302 2.25 -8.05 0.14
CA ASN A 302 1.87 -8.50 1.48
C ASN A 302 3.03 -9.01 2.34
N CYS A 303 4.25 -8.52 2.14
CA CYS A 303 5.36 -8.70 3.08
C CYS A 303 5.17 -7.70 4.24
N TYR A 304 4.21 -7.99 5.14
CA TYR A 304 3.78 -7.03 6.18
C TYR A 304 4.89 -6.58 7.12
N ALA A 305 5.85 -7.47 7.40
CA ALA A 305 6.96 -7.21 8.32
C ALA A 305 8.18 -6.55 7.66
N LEU A 306 8.17 -6.32 6.32
CA LEU A 306 9.29 -5.73 5.60
C LEU A 306 9.47 -4.27 6.03
N GLN A 307 10.59 -3.96 6.70
CA GLN A 307 10.86 -2.64 7.26
C GLN A 307 11.62 -1.73 6.31
N SER A 308 12.54 -2.29 5.54
CA SER A 308 13.32 -1.57 4.55
C SER A 308 13.63 -2.45 3.34
N VAL A 309 13.83 -1.83 2.21
CA VAL A 309 14.31 -2.47 0.98
C VAL A 309 15.18 -1.50 0.21
N VAL A 310 16.31 -1.99 -0.28
CA VAL A 310 17.16 -1.24 -1.20
C VAL A 310 16.85 -1.72 -2.61
N ILE A 311 16.38 -0.81 -3.45
CA ILE A 311 16.16 -1.05 -4.87
C ILE A 311 17.47 -0.69 -5.59
N PRO A 312 18.12 -1.62 -6.30
CA PRO A 312 19.38 -1.35 -7.01
C PRO A 312 19.27 -0.25 -8.06
N GLU A 313 20.36 0.49 -8.28
CA GLU A 313 20.42 1.59 -9.26
C GLU A 313 20.13 1.15 -10.70
N GLY A 314 20.37 -0.14 -11.04
CA GLY A 314 20.07 -0.72 -12.34
C GLY A 314 18.58 -0.92 -12.64
N VAL A 315 17.69 -0.77 -11.64
CA VAL A 315 16.26 -1.03 -11.80
C VAL A 315 15.61 0.06 -12.65
N THR A 316 14.95 -0.36 -13.74
CA THR A 316 14.24 0.53 -14.67
C THR A 316 12.73 0.51 -14.53
N SER A 317 12.15 -0.50 -13.87
CA SER A 317 10.70 -0.62 -13.67
C SER A 317 10.33 -1.30 -12.36
N ILE A 318 9.25 -0.81 -11.75
CA ILE A 318 8.60 -1.40 -10.58
C ILE A 318 7.22 -1.88 -11.03
N GLY A 319 6.98 -3.20 -10.93
CA GLY A 319 5.76 -3.85 -11.41
C GLY A 319 4.50 -3.52 -10.63
N ASN A 320 3.35 -3.98 -11.14
CA ASN A 320 2.08 -3.84 -10.44
C ASN A 320 2.11 -4.59 -9.09
N ASN A 321 1.57 -3.99 -8.04
CA ASN A 321 1.49 -4.59 -6.71
C ASN A 321 2.85 -4.99 -6.11
N ALA A 322 3.98 -4.51 -6.64
CA ALA A 322 5.32 -5.00 -6.30
C ALA A 322 5.60 -5.00 -4.79
N PHE A 323 5.18 -3.96 -4.07
CA PHE A 323 5.27 -3.77 -2.62
C PHE A 323 3.91 -3.56 -1.96
N GLN A 324 2.82 -3.96 -2.63
CA GLN A 324 1.48 -3.82 -2.07
C GLN A 324 1.40 -4.47 -0.69
N GLY A 325 0.86 -3.74 0.30
CA GLY A 325 0.66 -4.26 1.65
C GLY A 325 1.94 -4.42 2.48
N CYS A 326 3.10 -3.89 2.07
CA CYS A 326 4.29 -3.84 2.93
C CYS A 326 4.07 -2.82 4.06
N ALA A 327 3.22 -3.19 5.03
CA ALA A 327 2.70 -2.28 6.04
C ALA A 327 3.77 -1.67 6.96
N SER A 328 4.86 -2.40 7.20
CA SER A 328 5.98 -1.96 8.04
C SER A 328 7.07 -1.19 7.28
N LEU A 329 6.97 -1.04 5.95
CA LEU A 329 7.98 -0.37 5.13
C LEU A 329 8.02 1.13 5.47
N GLN A 330 9.12 1.57 6.10
CA GLN A 330 9.25 2.95 6.60
C GLN A 330 9.83 3.91 5.57
N SER A 331 10.71 3.41 4.72
CA SER A 331 11.36 4.20 3.68
C SER A 331 11.65 3.34 2.44
N VAL A 332 11.65 3.97 1.29
CA VAL A 332 12.10 3.39 0.02
C VAL A 332 12.77 4.46 -0.82
N VAL A 333 13.92 4.13 -1.38
CA VAL A 333 14.58 4.97 -2.38
C VAL A 333 14.24 4.41 -3.74
N ILE A 334 13.63 5.21 -4.59
CA ILE A 334 13.35 4.88 -6.00
C ILE A 334 14.53 5.37 -6.81
N PRO A 335 15.32 4.50 -7.45
CA PRO A 335 16.52 4.89 -8.21
C PRO A 335 16.22 5.78 -9.42
N GLU A 336 17.18 6.60 -9.81
CA GLU A 336 17.09 7.50 -10.97
C GLU A 336 16.97 6.76 -12.32
N GLY A 337 17.21 5.44 -12.36
CA GLY A 337 16.96 4.58 -13.53
C GLY A 337 15.49 4.21 -13.75
N VAL A 338 14.63 4.35 -12.75
CA VAL A 338 13.23 3.91 -12.81
C VAL A 338 12.42 4.83 -13.70
N THR A 339 11.81 4.26 -14.75
CA THR A 339 10.95 5.00 -15.70
C THR A 339 9.46 4.82 -15.43
N SER A 340 9.06 3.76 -14.75
CA SER A 340 7.65 3.47 -14.46
C SER A 340 7.43 2.83 -13.09
N ILE A 341 6.36 3.24 -12.44
CA ILE A 341 5.84 2.65 -11.20
C ILE A 341 4.46 2.08 -11.50
N GLY A 342 4.27 0.78 -11.28
CA GLY A 342 3.05 0.04 -11.63
C GLY A 342 1.82 0.40 -10.79
N ASN A 343 0.66 -0.12 -11.19
CA ASN A 343 -0.58 0.01 -10.44
C ASN A 343 -0.43 -0.66 -9.06
N TYR A 344 -0.94 -0.01 -8.00
CA TYR A 344 -0.92 -0.52 -6.63
C TYR A 344 0.49 -0.81 -6.09
N ALA A 345 1.56 -0.29 -6.72
CA ALA A 345 2.94 -0.71 -6.43
C ALA A 345 3.32 -0.59 -4.95
N PHE A 346 2.89 0.46 -4.26
CA PHE A 346 3.10 0.72 -2.83
C PHE A 346 1.79 0.87 -2.05
N GLN A 347 0.66 0.38 -2.60
CA GLN A 347 -0.62 0.46 -1.90
C GLN A 347 -0.54 -0.20 -0.52
N GLY A 348 -1.05 0.49 0.51
CA GLY A 348 -1.07 -0.06 1.88
C GLY A 348 0.30 -0.14 2.55
N CYS A 349 1.34 0.57 2.04
CA CYS A 349 2.59 0.78 2.78
C CYS A 349 2.35 1.78 3.91
N ALA A 350 1.62 1.35 4.94
CA ALA A 350 1.07 2.23 5.96
C ALA A 350 2.13 2.98 6.78
N SER A 351 3.33 2.42 6.95
CA SER A 351 4.43 3.03 7.69
C SER A 351 5.34 3.93 6.85
N LEU A 352 5.15 3.99 5.53
CA LEU A 352 5.98 4.80 4.63
C LEU A 352 5.83 6.29 4.97
N GLN A 353 6.95 6.97 5.27
CA GLN A 353 6.94 8.35 5.75
C GLN A 353 7.18 9.39 4.66
N SER A 354 8.05 9.07 3.72
CA SER A 354 8.38 9.96 2.60
C SER A 354 8.73 9.18 1.35
N VAL A 355 8.54 9.79 0.20
CA VAL A 355 8.98 9.24 -1.09
C VAL A 355 9.41 10.36 -2.04
N VAL A 356 10.51 10.12 -2.76
CA VAL A 356 10.94 10.94 -3.90
C VAL A 356 10.64 10.14 -5.16
N ILE A 357 9.85 10.70 -6.06
CA ILE A 357 9.61 10.16 -7.40
C ILE A 357 10.60 10.84 -8.34
N PRO A 358 11.64 10.13 -8.82
CA PRO A 358 12.76 10.72 -9.54
C PRO A 358 12.37 11.29 -10.92
N ALA A 359 13.25 12.09 -11.48
CA ALA A 359 13.01 12.77 -12.76
C ALA A 359 12.87 11.81 -13.96
N SER A 360 13.42 10.63 -13.85
CA SER A 360 13.31 9.55 -14.86
C SER A 360 11.90 8.97 -14.99
N VAL A 361 11.06 9.07 -13.92
CA VAL A 361 9.72 8.48 -13.92
C VAL A 361 8.79 9.29 -14.84
N ILE A 362 8.29 8.62 -15.86
CA ILE A 362 7.35 9.19 -16.85
C ILE A 362 5.91 8.75 -16.61
N SER A 363 5.69 7.75 -15.74
CA SER A 363 4.34 7.29 -15.38
C SER A 363 4.31 6.66 -13.98
N ILE A 364 3.24 6.98 -13.25
CA ILE A 364 2.84 6.28 -12.03
C ILE A 364 1.50 5.60 -12.26
N GLY A 365 1.29 4.43 -11.67
CA GLY A 365 0.08 3.64 -11.86
C GLY A 365 -1.08 4.06 -10.96
N LYS A 366 -2.27 3.57 -11.29
CA LYS A 366 -3.47 3.69 -10.45
C LYS A 366 -3.18 3.18 -9.04
N SER A 367 -3.66 3.91 -8.02
CA SER A 367 -3.52 3.53 -6.61
C SER A 367 -2.08 3.26 -6.15
N ALA A 368 -1.07 3.83 -6.84
CA ALA A 368 0.33 3.47 -6.59
C ALA A 368 0.77 3.69 -5.13
N PHE A 369 0.25 4.72 -4.45
CA PHE A 369 0.52 5.05 -3.04
C PHE A 369 -0.77 5.14 -2.22
N GLN A 370 -1.85 4.48 -2.67
CA GLN A 370 -3.12 4.46 -1.94
C GLN A 370 -2.91 3.85 -0.53
N ASP A 371 -3.57 4.41 0.48
CA ASP A 371 -3.55 3.94 1.88
C ASP A 371 -2.14 3.91 2.51
N CYS A 372 -1.21 4.77 2.02
CA CYS A 372 0.06 5.06 2.69
C CYS A 372 -0.22 6.03 3.85
N ALA A 373 -0.81 5.53 4.94
CA ALA A 373 -1.41 6.35 6.00
C ALA A 373 -0.44 7.33 6.68
N ASN A 374 0.84 6.96 6.84
CA ASN A 374 1.87 7.78 7.48
C ASN A 374 2.72 8.59 6.49
N LEU A 375 2.41 8.55 5.19
CA LEU A 375 3.14 9.31 4.17
C LEU A 375 2.92 10.81 4.38
N ARG A 376 3.99 11.54 4.73
CA ARG A 376 3.96 12.97 5.08
C ARG A 376 4.43 13.84 3.92
N ASP A 377 5.49 13.41 3.25
CA ASP A 377 6.17 14.19 2.21
C ASP A 377 6.28 13.38 0.92
N VAL A 378 5.80 13.96 -0.17
CA VAL A 378 5.93 13.42 -1.53
C VAL A 378 6.59 14.47 -2.40
N LYS A 379 7.78 14.17 -2.90
CA LYS A 379 8.48 15.03 -3.86
C LYS A 379 8.43 14.40 -5.24
N ILE A 380 7.73 15.05 -6.17
CA ILE A 380 7.64 14.63 -7.56
C ILE A 380 8.65 15.43 -8.38
N LEU A 381 9.66 14.74 -8.93
CA LEU A 381 10.62 15.31 -9.88
C LEU A 381 10.34 14.84 -11.31
N GLY A 382 9.56 13.76 -11.47
CA GLY A 382 9.16 13.20 -12.75
C GLY A 382 8.22 14.10 -13.55
N SER A 383 8.26 13.95 -14.86
CA SER A 383 7.44 14.70 -15.80
C SER A 383 6.38 13.80 -16.43
N PHE A 384 5.22 13.74 -15.82
CA PHE A 384 4.07 13.00 -16.34
C PHE A 384 2.85 13.92 -16.53
N THR A 385 1.95 13.53 -17.41
CA THR A 385 0.82 14.37 -17.83
C THR A 385 -0.42 14.19 -16.97
N SER A 386 -0.45 13.19 -16.09
CA SER A 386 -1.60 12.92 -15.22
C SER A 386 -1.22 12.38 -13.85
N ILE A 387 -1.95 12.79 -12.83
CA ILE A 387 -2.01 12.09 -11.54
C ILE A 387 -3.12 11.04 -11.67
N PRO A 388 -2.83 9.73 -11.57
CA PRO A 388 -3.85 8.70 -11.82
C PRO A 388 -4.88 8.57 -10.70
N GLU A 389 -5.94 7.80 -10.99
CA GLU A 389 -6.99 7.48 -10.03
C GLU A 389 -6.41 6.90 -8.73
N PHE A 390 -6.90 7.36 -7.57
CA PHE A 390 -6.53 6.91 -6.23
C PHE A 390 -5.04 6.99 -5.90
N ALA A 391 -4.21 7.68 -6.70
CA ALA A 391 -2.74 7.63 -6.58
C ALA A 391 -2.25 7.86 -5.15
N PHE A 392 -2.86 8.80 -4.41
CA PHE A 392 -2.53 9.16 -3.02
C PHE A 392 -3.77 9.13 -2.11
N SER A 393 -4.84 8.42 -2.51
CA SER A 393 -6.04 8.28 -1.68
C SER A 393 -5.71 7.62 -0.34
N GLY A 394 -6.27 8.12 0.76
CA GLY A 394 -6.01 7.57 2.10
C GLY A 394 -4.62 7.89 2.67
N CYS A 395 -3.87 8.82 2.06
CA CYS A 395 -2.64 9.34 2.65
C CYS A 395 -2.98 10.36 3.74
N TYR A 396 -3.52 9.90 4.87
CA TYR A 396 -4.07 10.75 5.94
C TYR A 396 -3.06 11.75 6.51
N SER A 397 -1.77 11.40 6.53
CA SER A 397 -0.68 12.22 7.08
C SER A 397 -0.01 13.14 6.08
N LEU A 398 -0.40 13.12 4.79
CA LEU A 398 0.24 13.91 3.73
C LEU A 398 0.08 15.41 4.02
N GLN A 399 1.21 16.12 4.21
CA GLN A 399 1.23 17.55 4.58
C GLN A 399 1.37 18.46 3.37
N GLY A 400 2.10 18.01 2.35
CA GLY A 400 2.33 18.76 1.12
C GLY A 400 2.69 17.85 -0.04
N ILE A 401 2.34 18.30 -1.23
CA ILE A 401 2.73 17.68 -2.49
C ILE A 401 2.85 18.76 -3.57
N ASN A 402 3.90 18.69 -4.38
CA ASN A 402 4.01 19.50 -5.57
C ASN A 402 3.42 18.75 -6.78
N ILE A 403 2.47 19.34 -7.47
CA ILE A 403 1.97 18.83 -8.74
C ILE A 403 2.82 19.49 -9.85
N PRO A 404 3.51 18.70 -10.71
CA PRO A 404 4.33 19.27 -11.77
C PRO A 404 3.52 20.11 -12.80
N GLU A 405 4.12 21.16 -13.34
CA GLU A 405 3.50 22.07 -14.32
C GLU A 405 3.07 21.37 -15.63
N GLY A 406 3.57 20.18 -15.95
CA GLY A 406 3.17 19.39 -17.10
C GLY A 406 1.90 18.56 -16.93
N VAL A 407 1.35 18.51 -15.71
CA VAL A 407 0.14 17.72 -15.41
C VAL A 407 -1.08 18.41 -15.99
N THR A 408 -1.85 17.69 -16.83
CA THR A 408 -3.08 18.17 -17.45
C THR A 408 -4.34 17.58 -16.83
N SER A 409 -4.22 16.48 -16.08
CA SER A 409 -5.36 15.84 -15.44
C SER A 409 -5.03 15.25 -14.07
N ILE A 410 -6.00 15.33 -13.16
CA ILE A 410 -6.01 14.68 -11.84
C ILE A 410 -7.17 13.69 -11.85
N GLY A 411 -6.87 12.41 -11.61
CA GLY A 411 -7.83 11.31 -11.69
C GLY A 411 -8.82 11.27 -10.54
N ASP A 412 -9.80 10.36 -10.64
CA ASP A 412 -10.82 10.14 -9.63
C ASP A 412 -10.18 9.76 -8.29
N SER A 413 -10.63 10.41 -7.21
CA SER A 413 -10.17 10.16 -5.84
C SER A 413 -8.65 10.25 -5.64
N ALA A 414 -7.92 10.96 -6.49
CA ALA A 414 -6.45 10.98 -6.49
C ALA A 414 -5.84 11.40 -5.14
N PHE A 415 -6.48 12.34 -4.42
CA PHE A 415 -6.09 12.84 -3.10
C PHE A 415 -7.21 12.68 -2.06
N ARG A 416 -8.13 11.75 -2.30
CA ARG A 416 -9.24 11.51 -1.37
C ARG A 416 -8.70 11.19 0.03
N ASP A 417 -9.31 11.81 1.05
CA ASP A 417 -8.99 11.64 2.47
C ASP A 417 -7.54 12.00 2.87
N CYS A 418 -6.88 12.91 2.12
CA CYS A 418 -5.61 13.52 2.53
C CYS A 418 -5.86 14.60 3.59
N GLY A 419 -6.33 14.20 4.77
CA GLY A 419 -6.84 15.11 5.81
C GLY A 419 -5.81 16.06 6.42
N SER A 420 -4.52 15.72 6.39
CA SER A 420 -3.41 16.55 6.89
C SER A 420 -2.84 17.52 5.87
N LEU A 421 -3.27 17.47 4.61
CA LEU A 421 -2.77 18.32 3.54
C LEU A 421 -2.99 19.79 3.90
N GLN A 422 -1.89 20.57 4.01
CA GLN A 422 -1.95 21.97 4.45
C GLN A 422 -2.14 22.94 3.30
N SER A 423 -1.51 22.66 2.16
CA SER A 423 -1.64 23.45 0.95
C SER A 423 -1.48 22.58 -0.29
N ILE A 424 -2.19 22.92 -1.32
CA ILE A 424 -2.02 22.32 -2.64
C ILE A 424 -2.16 23.41 -3.70
N ALA A 425 -1.13 23.53 -4.56
CA ALA A 425 -1.18 24.34 -5.76
C ALA A 425 -1.56 23.44 -6.93
N ILE A 426 -2.67 23.76 -7.60
CA ILE A 426 -3.08 23.08 -8.83
C ILE A 426 -2.56 23.92 -9.99
N PRO A 427 -1.63 23.41 -10.82
CA PRO A 427 -1.07 24.15 -11.94
C PRO A 427 -2.12 24.59 -12.96
N GLU A 428 -1.85 25.68 -13.68
CA GLU A 428 -2.75 26.17 -14.76
C GLU A 428 -2.85 25.18 -15.93
N SER A 429 -1.90 24.28 -16.07
CA SER A 429 -1.93 23.19 -17.05
C SER A 429 -3.04 22.16 -16.80
N VAL A 430 -3.56 22.07 -15.56
CA VAL A 430 -4.62 21.11 -15.20
C VAL A 430 -5.95 21.59 -15.77
N THR A 431 -6.48 20.83 -16.73
CA THR A 431 -7.76 21.11 -17.39
C THR A 431 -8.86 20.11 -16.99
N SER A 432 -8.52 19.02 -16.30
CA SER A 432 -9.46 17.99 -15.86
C SER A 432 -9.15 17.52 -14.45
N VAL A 433 -10.19 17.47 -13.60
CA VAL A 433 -10.13 16.94 -12.24
C VAL A 433 -11.27 15.95 -12.08
N GLY A 434 -10.97 14.75 -11.59
CA GLY A 434 -11.92 13.64 -11.46
C GLY A 434 -12.87 13.77 -10.29
N ASN A 435 -13.83 12.84 -10.21
CA ASN A 435 -14.77 12.73 -9.10
C ASN A 435 -14.02 12.48 -7.78
N ASN A 436 -14.48 13.10 -6.69
CA ASN A 436 -13.90 12.92 -5.35
C ASN A 436 -12.40 13.25 -5.25
N ALA A 437 -11.80 13.93 -6.22
CA ALA A 437 -10.33 14.06 -6.31
C ALA A 437 -9.70 14.62 -5.03
N PHE A 438 -10.36 15.55 -4.34
CA PHE A 438 -9.92 16.15 -3.07
C PHE A 438 -10.92 15.94 -1.93
N LEU A 439 -11.86 14.99 -2.06
CA LEU A 439 -12.82 14.69 -1.02
C LEU A 439 -12.09 14.43 0.30
N GLY A 440 -12.51 15.09 1.37
CA GLY A 440 -11.92 14.88 2.70
C GLY A 440 -10.56 15.56 2.95
N CYS A 441 -10.07 16.42 2.05
CA CYS A 441 -8.89 17.25 2.30
C CYS A 441 -9.22 18.40 3.26
N THR A 442 -9.54 18.06 4.51
CA THR A 442 -10.18 18.96 5.49
C THR A 442 -9.34 20.19 5.87
N ASN A 443 -8.02 20.09 5.80
CA ASN A 443 -7.07 21.14 6.19
C ASN A 443 -6.44 21.86 5.00
N ALA A 444 -6.71 21.43 3.75
CA ALA A 444 -6.05 21.96 2.57
C ALA A 444 -6.51 23.38 2.26
N VAL A 445 -5.56 24.31 2.15
CA VAL A 445 -5.73 25.61 1.53
C VAL A 445 -5.41 25.45 0.05
N PHE A 446 -6.36 25.78 -0.81
CA PHE A 446 -6.21 25.63 -2.25
C PHE A 446 -5.75 26.93 -2.89
N SER A 447 -4.62 26.90 -3.58
CA SER A 447 -4.24 27.91 -4.56
C SER A 447 -4.72 27.43 -5.93
N VAL A 448 -5.99 27.64 -6.21
CA VAL A 448 -6.62 27.14 -7.43
C VAL A 448 -7.52 28.20 -8.07
N ASN A 449 -7.42 28.34 -9.38
CA ASN A 449 -8.48 28.98 -10.16
C ASN A 449 -9.44 27.88 -10.62
N VAL A 450 -10.54 27.68 -9.87
CA VAL A 450 -11.55 26.65 -10.17
C VAL A 450 -12.21 26.84 -11.55
N ASN A 451 -11.95 27.95 -12.22
CA ASN A 451 -12.43 28.20 -13.57
C ASN A 451 -11.60 27.51 -14.66
N ASN A 452 -10.41 26.98 -14.32
CA ASN A 452 -9.55 26.30 -15.28
C ASN A 452 -10.06 24.88 -15.63
N PHE A 453 -10.92 24.31 -14.80
CA PHE A 453 -11.51 23.00 -15.06
C PHE A 453 -13.00 22.95 -14.66
N ALA A 454 -13.77 22.10 -15.32
CA ALA A 454 -15.14 21.80 -14.90
C ALA A 454 -15.10 20.94 -13.62
N PRO A 455 -15.68 21.39 -12.49
CA PRO A 455 -15.76 20.58 -11.29
C PRO A 455 -16.53 19.28 -11.60
N LYS A 456 -16.26 18.23 -10.82
CA LYS A 456 -16.89 16.92 -10.88
C LYS A 456 -17.58 16.61 -9.54
N ASP A 457 -18.31 15.49 -9.48
CA ASP A 457 -19.05 15.10 -8.29
C ASP A 457 -18.13 15.02 -7.07
N SER A 458 -18.56 15.65 -5.97
CA SER A 458 -17.90 15.67 -4.67
C SER A 458 -16.42 16.09 -4.68
N VAL A 459 -15.97 16.80 -5.71
CA VAL A 459 -14.54 17.09 -5.95
C VAL A 459 -13.86 17.76 -4.75
N PHE A 460 -14.53 18.68 -4.05
CA PHE A 460 -14.04 19.40 -2.86
C PHE A 460 -14.90 19.14 -1.62
N MET A 461 -15.71 18.09 -1.62
CA MET A 461 -16.55 17.76 -0.47
C MET A 461 -15.71 17.60 0.80
N TYR A 462 -16.13 18.22 1.91
CA TYR A 462 -15.40 18.31 3.18
C TYR A 462 -14.08 19.09 3.17
N CYS A 463 -13.77 19.84 2.12
CA CYS A 463 -12.60 20.75 2.10
C CYS A 463 -12.90 22.03 2.90
N ARG A 464 -12.88 21.93 4.23
CA ARG A 464 -13.33 23.00 5.15
C ARG A 464 -12.49 24.28 5.07
N LYS A 465 -11.25 24.19 4.62
CA LYS A 465 -10.32 25.32 4.42
C LYS A 465 -10.39 25.92 3.02
N LEU A 466 -11.21 25.38 2.12
CA LEU A 466 -11.60 26.07 0.90
C LEU A 466 -12.55 27.20 1.29
N THR A 467 -12.01 28.40 1.49
CA THR A 467 -12.70 29.56 2.05
C THR A 467 -12.74 30.72 1.06
N GLY A 468 -13.52 31.75 1.37
CA GLY A 468 -13.59 32.98 0.59
C GLY A 468 -14.64 32.96 -0.49
N GLU A 469 -14.43 33.78 -1.53
CA GLU A 469 -15.34 33.94 -2.66
C GLU A 469 -15.09 32.87 -3.71
N LEU A 470 -16.17 32.21 -4.15
CA LEU A 470 -16.15 31.24 -5.23
C LEU A 470 -16.88 31.79 -6.45
N ASN A 471 -16.15 31.92 -7.56
CA ASN A 471 -16.71 32.28 -8.87
C ASN A 471 -16.72 31.05 -9.77
N ILE A 472 -17.87 30.60 -10.24
CA ILE A 472 -18.02 29.45 -11.13
C ILE A 472 -18.52 29.87 -12.49
N ILE A 473 -17.76 29.54 -13.56
CA ILE A 473 -18.13 29.75 -14.96
C ILE A 473 -18.46 28.44 -15.71
N ALA A 474 -18.37 27.30 -15.04
CA ALA A 474 -18.66 25.98 -15.63
C ALA A 474 -20.16 25.86 -16.05
N ASP A 475 -20.43 25.00 -17.03
CA ASP A 475 -21.78 24.77 -17.55
C ASP A 475 -22.70 24.01 -16.58
N GLU A 476 -22.13 23.25 -15.64
CA GLU A 476 -22.84 22.49 -14.64
C GLU A 476 -22.08 22.58 -13.30
N ILE A 477 -22.82 22.61 -12.20
CA ILE A 477 -22.27 22.45 -10.85
C ILE A 477 -22.68 21.07 -10.38
N PRO A 478 -21.77 20.11 -10.31
CA PRO A 478 -22.10 18.71 -10.06
C PRO A 478 -22.60 18.43 -8.63
N HIS A 479 -23.04 17.18 -8.40
CA HIS A 479 -23.53 16.75 -7.11
C HIS A 479 -22.43 16.87 -6.03
N ASP A 480 -22.79 17.43 -4.86
CA ASP A 480 -21.96 17.58 -3.66
C ASP A 480 -20.59 18.23 -3.91
N ALA A 481 -20.36 18.88 -5.06
CA ALA A 481 -19.03 19.33 -5.51
C ALA A 481 -18.29 20.19 -4.48
N PHE A 482 -19.00 21.02 -3.72
CA PHE A 482 -18.48 21.93 -2.69
C PHE A 482 -19.17 21.72 -1.33
N ALA A 483 -19.81 20.57 -1.11
CA ALA A 483 -20.52 20.33 0.14
C ALA A 483 -19.55 20.38 1.34
N PHE A 484 -20.00 20.99 2.44
CA PHE A 484 -19.23 21.16 3.68
C PHE A 484 -17.90 21.92 3.53
N THR A 485 -17.80 22.83 2.54
CA THR A 485 -16.67 23.75 2.40
C THR A 485 -16.87 25.01 3.25
N GLY A 486 -15.79 25.78 3.44
CA GLY A 486 -15.78 27.05 4.17
C GLY A 486 -15.98 28.29 3.28
N ILE A 487 -16.51 28.15 2.07
CA ILE A 487 -16.78 29.29 1.17
C ILE A 487 -17.75 30.27 1.81
N THR A 488 -17.52 31.58 1.61
CA THR A 488 -18.32 32.65 2.21
C THR A 488 -19.26 33.32 1.22
N SER A 489 -18.93 33.30 -0.06
CA SER A 489 -19.74 33.87 -1.13
C SER A 489 -19.67 33.03 -2.38
N LEU A 490 -20.79 32.89 -3.09
CA LEU A 490 -20.87 32.15 -4.35
C LEU A 490 -21.42 33.08 -5.46
N PHE A 491 -20.70 33.14 -6.56
CA PHE A 491 -21.11 33.84 -7.77
C PHE A 491 -21.08 32.89 -8.98
N CYS A 492 -22.20 32.73 -9.65
CA CYS A 492 -22.32 32.02 -10.91
C CYS A 492 -22.74 33.01 -11.98
N ARG A 493 -21.78 33.47 -12.76
CA ARG A 493 -21.98 34.48 -13.82
C ARG A 493 -21.46 33.91 -15.12
N ALA A 494 -22.29 33.24 -15.89
CA ALA A 494 -21.92 32.80 -17.22
C ALA A 494 -23.08 32.97 -18.20
N ASN A 495 -22.75 33.25 -19.44
CA ASN A 495 -23.68 33.55 -20.55
C ASN A 495 -24.38 32.28 -21.11
N LYS A 496 -24.84 31.33 -20.26
CA LYS A 496 -25.45 30.08 -20.74
C LYS A 496 -26.77 29.75 -20.05
N THR A 497 -27.79 29.57 -20.86
CA THR A 497 -29.21 29.40 -20.46
C THR A 497 -29.59 27.99 -19.98
N THR A 498 -28.65 27.06 -19.81
CA THR A 498 -28.94 25.64 -19.55
C THR A 498 -28.33 25.08 -18.26
N ARG A 499 -27.66 25.92 -17.46
CA ARG A 499 -26.95 25.46 -16.26
C ARG A 499 -27.92 24.94 -15.18
N THR A 500 -27.57 23.81 -14.60
CA THR A 500 -28.26 23.26 -13.42
C THR A 500 -27.26 23.11 -12.27
N THR A 501 -27.74 23.16 -11.03
CA THR A 501 -26.95 22.70 -9.88
C THR A 501 -27.32 21.26 -9.58
N GLY A 502 -26.32 20.39 -9.42
CA GLY A 502 -26.49 19.06 -8.88
C GLY A 502 -27.02 19.08 -7.46
N GLY A 503 -27.64 17.99 -7.05
CA GLY A 503 -28.14 17.87 -5.68
C GLY A 503 -27.00 18.01 -4.66
N GLY A 504 -27.26 18.75 -3.58
CA GLY A 504 -26.29 18.93 -2.49
C GLY A 504 -25.04 19.74 -2.83
N ALA A 505 -24.93 20.36 -4.01
CA ALA A 505 -23.69 20.99 -4.49
C ALA A 505 -22.98 21.88 -3.46
N PHE A 506 -23.71 22.54 -2.58
CA PHE A 506 -23.23 23.39 -1.47
C PHE A 506 -23.84 22.98 -0.14
N TYR A 507 -24.23 21.71 0.01
CA TYR A 507 -24.83 21.21 1.23
C TYR A 507 -23.93 21.46 2.44
N GLY A 508 -24.48 22.05 3.52
CA GLY A 508 -23.75 22.26 4.77
C GLY A 508 -22.59 23.26 4.71
N CYS A 509 -22.57 24.17 3.71
CA CYS A 509 -21.64 25.30 3.68
C CYS A 509 -22.05 26.34 4.71
N VAL A 510 -21.71 26.10 5.98
CA VAL A 510 -22.21 26.87 7.13
C VAL A 510 -21.74 28.33 7.17
N GLU A 511 -20.64 28.66 6.45
CA GLU A 511 -20.06 30.00 6.35
C GLU A 511 -20.59 30.78 5.14
N LEU A 512 -21.35 30.14 4.24
CA LEU A 512 -21.85 30.74 3.01
C LEU A 512 -22.90 31.80 3.33
N ALA A 513 -22.56 33.07 3.20
CA ALA A 513 -23.42 34.20 3.59
C ALA A 513 -24.20 34.80 2.42
N ARG A 514 -23.66 34.75 1.20
CA ARG A 514 -24.24 35.33 -0.02
C ARG A 514 -24.13 34.37 -1.20
N VAL A 515 -25.22 34.28 -1.96
CA VAL A 515 -25.29 33.52 -3.22
C VAL A 515 -25.87 34.41 -4.30
N GLU A 516 -25.24 34.43 -5.51
CA GLU A 516 -25.73 35.10 -6.69
C GLU A 516 -25.62 34.18 -7.91
N LEU A 517 -26.76 33.71 -8.42
CA LEU A 517 -26.91 32.72 -9.48
C LEU A 517 -27.63 33.37 -10.67
N THR A 518 -26.89 34.01 -11.57
CA THR A 518 -27.52 34.79 -12.64
C THR A 518 -28.01 33.94 -13.80
N ASP A 519 -27.35 32.79 -14.08
CA ASP A 519 -27.60 31.98 -15.29
C ASP A 519 -27.92 30.53 -14.95
N ILE A 520 -28.76 30.33 -13.94
CA ILE A 520 -29.16 28.98 -13.48
C ILE A 520 -30.58 28.70 -13.96
N LYS A 521 -30.77 27.56 -14.65
CA LYS A 521 -32.10 27.08 -15.08
C LYS A 521 -32.81 26.33 -13.95
N GLU A 522 -32.08 25.48 -13.22
CA GLU A 522 -32.65 24.68 -12.13
C GLU A 522 -31.70 24.66 -10.91
N ILE A 523 -32.28 24.86 -9.74
CA ILE A 523 -31.60 24.67 -8.46
C ILE A 523 -31.99 23.28 -7.96
N GLY A 524 -31.02 22.35 -7.92
CA GLY A 524 -31.23 20.95 -7.56
C GLY A 524 -31.60 20.73 -6.10
N SER A 525 -32.01 19.52 -5.78
CA SER A 525 -32.40 19.13 -4.42
C SER A 525 -31.23 19.29 -3.45
N PHE A 526 -31.52 19.78 -2.23
CA PHE A 526 -30.55 19.98 -1.15
C PHE A 526 -29.38 20.92 -1.46
N THR A 527 -29.36 21.64 -2.58
CA THR A 527 -28.21 22.44 -3.05
C THR A 527 -27.61 23.32 -1.96
N PHE A 528 -28.42 24.08 -1.20
CA PHE A 528 -27.99 24.95 -0.10
C PHE A 528 -28.53 24.50 1.26
N ASN A 529 -28.92 23.22 1.39
CA ASN A 529 -29.45 22.74 2.66
C ASN A 529 -28.40 22.89 3.76
N GLY A 530 -28.81 23.51 4.87
CA GLY A 530 -27.95 23.71 6.03
C GLY A 530 -26.90 24.82 5.88
N CYS A 531 -27.03 25.72 4.87
CA CYS A 531 -26.23 26.94 4.78
C CYS A 531 -26.70 27.95 5.82
N THR A 532 -26.31 27.74 7.07
CA THR A 532 -26.86 28.47 8.21
C THR A 532 -26.46 29.93 8.28
N ALA A 533 -25.39 30.37 7.63
CA ALA A 533 -24.99 31.78 7.51
C ALA A 533 -25.64 32.51 6.32
N LEU A 534 -26.33 31.79 5.43
CA LEU A 534 -26.88 32.38 4.20
C LEU A 534 -27.95 33.42 4.54
N SER A 535 -27.67 34.68 4.27
CA SER A 535 -28.56 35.82 4.57
C SER A 535 -29.25 36.39 3.33
N LEU A 536 -28.60 36.27 2.16
CA LEU A 536 -29.09 36.78 0.88
C LEU A 536 -28.83 35.77 -0.24
N ALA A 537 -29.90 35.41 -0.96
CA ALA A 537 -29.81 34.64 -2.19
C ALA A 537 -30.42 35.41 -3.34
N ILE A 538 -29.66 35.62 -4.40
CA ILE A 538 -30.09 36.30 -5.66
C ILE A 538 -30.10 35.26 -6.77
N ILE A 539 -31.25 34.99 -7.33
CA ILE A 539 -31.49 34.03 -8.41
C ILE A 539 -31.89 34.81 -9.68
N GLY A 540 -31.26 34.50 -10.79
CA GLY A 540 -31.45 35.14 -12.08
C GLY A 540 -32.82 34.91 -12.69
N ASP A 541 -33.01 35.48 -13.88
CA ASP A 541 -34.25 35.47 -14.66
C ASP A 541 -34.50 34.15 -15.42
N THR A 542 -33.49 33.32 -15.59
CA THR A 542 -33.55 32.06 -16.34
C THR A 542 -34.07 30.87 -15.53
N VAL A 543 -34.23 31.01 -14.21
CA VAL A 543 -34.64 29.93 -13.34
C VAL A 543 -36.07 29.47 -13.62
N THR A 544 -36.24 28.15 -13.78
CA THR A 544 -37.54 27.51 -14.02
C THR A 544 -37.96 26.55 -12.89
N LYS A 545 -36.99 26.14 -12.05
CA LYS A 545 -37.27 25.18 -10.97
C LYS A 545 -36.37 25.42 -9.76
N ILE A 546 -36.95 25.34 -8.57
CA ILE A 546 -36.28 25.25 -7.26
C ILE A 546 -36.77 23.96 -6.59
N ASP A 547 -35.87 22.98 -6.50
CA ASP A 547 -36.22 21.61 -6.15
C ASP A 547 -36.32 21.37 -4.64
N SER A 548 -36.59 20.12 -4.27
CA SER A 548 -36.84 19.69 -2.90
C SER A 548 -35.69 20.06 -1.95
N SER A 549 -36.03 20.67 -0.82
CA SER A 549 -35.07 21.02 0.23
C SER A 549 -33.90 21.92 -0.23
N ALA A 550 -34.03 22.62 -1.36
CA ALA A 550 -32.94 23.41 -1.96
C ALA A 550 -32.33 24.43 -0.98
N PHE A 551 -33.14 25.07 -0.14
CA PHE A 551 -32.74 26.01 0.93
C PHE A 551 -33.20 25.53 2.32
N LEU A 552 -33.41 24.23 2.51
CA LEU A 552 -33.83 23.68 3.79
C LEU A 552 -32.83 24.08 4.88
N ASN A 553 -33.34 24.58 6.03
CA ASN A 553 -32.51 24.98 7.18
C ASN A 553 -31.50 26.11 6.88
N CYS A 554 -31.72 26.97 5.87
CA CYS A 554 -31.02 28.25 5.77
C CYS A 554 -31.58 29.23 6.82
N THR A 555 -31.21 28.99 8.08
CA THR A 555 -31.89 29.62 9.24
C THR A 555 -31.75 31.14 9.29
N THR A 556 -30.74 31.71 8.66
CA THR A 556 -30.46 33.15 8.58
C THR A 556 -30.90 33.81 7.28
N LEU A 557 -31.46 33.06 6.32
CA LEU A 557 -31.91 33.61 5.04
C LEU A 557 -33.02 34.64 5.29
N ALA A 558 -32.67 35.91 5.13
CA ALA A 558 -33.59 37.02 5.36
C ALA A 558 -34.25 37.48 4.08
N ARG A 559 -33.49 37.47 2.97
CA ARG A 559 -33.93 37.98 1.68
C ARG A 559 -33.65 36.98 0.55
N LEU A 560 -34.70 36.65 -0.19
CA LEU A 560 -34.60 35.86 -1.43
C LEU A 560 -35.02 36.76 -2.60
N VAL A 561 -34.16 36.92 -3.60
CA VAL A 561 -34.46 37.66 -4.82
C VAL A 561 -34.59 36.65 -5.96
N VAL A 562 -35.72 36.66 -6.69
CA VAL A 562 -35.96 35.80 -7.84
C VAL A 562 -36.34 36.71 -9.02
N LYS A 563 -35.42 36.85 -10.00
CA LYS A 563 -35.58 37.79 -11.11
C LYS A 563 -36.43 37.22 -12.26
N ALA A 564 -36.88 35.98 -12.21
CA ALA A 564 -37.71 35.35 -13.23
C ALA A 564 -39.09 36.01 -13.31
N ALA A 565 -39.50 36.45 -14.51
CA ALA A 565 -40.83 37.04 -14.75
C ALA A 565 -41.97 36.03 -14.60
N THR A 566 -41.69 34.73 -14.84
CA THR A 566 -42.63 33.64 -14.58
C THR A 566 -42.21 32.92 -13.31
N PRO A 567 -43.11 32.68 -12.32
CA PRO A 567 -42.76 31.96 -11.11
C PRO A 567 -42.16 30.58 -11.41
N PRO A 568 -40.92 30.27 -10.99
CA PRO A 568 -40.38 28.94 -11.16
C PRO A 568 -41.15 27.92 -10.33
N THR A 569 -41.17 26.67 -10.75
CA THR A 569 -41.71 25.58 -9.94
C THR A 569 -40.95 25.52 -8.62
N LEU A 570 -41.66 25.68 -7.48
CA LEU A 570 -41.12 25.60 -6.14
C LEU A 570 -41.56 24.29 -5.47
N ALA A 571 -40.64 23.46 -5.02
CA ALA A 571 -40.98 22.29 -4.23
C ALA A 571 -41.54 22.71 -2.84
N SER A 572 -42.52 21.97 -2.31
CA SER A 572 -43.24 22.33 -1.09
C SER A 572 -42.38 22.51 0.16
N ASN A 573 -41.19 21.86 0.19
CA ASN A 573 -40.25 21.91 1.31
C ASN A 573 -38.97 22.69 0.98
N ALA A 574 -38.91 23.36 -0.18
CA ALA A 574 -37.69 24.02 -0.66
C ALA A 574 -37.15 25.09 0.31
N LEU A 575 -38.01 25.83 0.97
CA LEU A 575 -37.70 26.93 1.90
C LEU A 575 -37.97 26.58 3.36
N ASN A 576 -38.18 25.30 3.68
CA ASN A 576 -38.46 24.88 5.07
C ASN A 576 -37.26 25.23 5.98
N GLY A 577 -37.53 25.71 7.20
CA GLY A 577 -36.49 26.09 8.16
C GLY A 577 -35.78 27.43 7.85
N CYS A 578 -36.21 28.20 6.85
CA CYS A 578 -35.76 29.58 6.64
C CYS A 578 -36.42 30.53 7.63
N LEU A 579 -36.03 30.44 8.90
CA LEU A 579 -36.74 31.09 10.03
C LEU A 579 -36.70 32.61 9.96
N LYS A 580 -35.66 33.20 9.36
CA LYS A 580 -35.50 34.66 9.24
C LYS A 580 -35.97 35.23 7.91
N LEU A 581 -36.61 34.43 7.04
CA LEU A 581 -37.08 34.92 5.74
C LEU A 581 -38.19 35.95 5.92
N THR A 582 -37.88 37.21 5.63
CA THR A 582 -38.80 38.36 5.75
C THR A 582 -39.29 38.86 4.41
N ALA A 583 -38.50 38.75 3.32
CA ALA A 583 -38.87 39.25 2.02
C ALA A 583 -38.43 38.32 0.90
N ILE A 584 -39.29 38.18 -0.10
CA ILE A 584 -39.04 37.55 -1.38
C ILE A 584 -39.27 38.60 -2.47
N TYR A 585 -38.21 39.07 -3.10
CA TYR A 585 -38.29 40.11 -4.15
C TYR A 585 -38.43 39.46 -5.52
N VAL A 586 -39.42 39.87 -6.27
CA VAL A 586 -39.74 39.38 -7.62
C VAL A 586 -39.99 40.56 -8.56
N PRO A 587 -39.91 40.41 -9.91
CA PRO A 587 -40.22 41.49 -10.82
C PRO A 587 -41.57 42.15 -10.52
N ASP A 588 -41.62 43.47 -10.61
CA ASP A 588 -42.78 44.24 -10.16
C ASP A 588 -44.07 43.77 -10.84
N GLU A 589 -43.99 43.47 -12.15
CA GLU A 589 -45.09 42.95 -12.98
C GLU A 589 -45.49 41.49 -12.61
N ALA A 590 -44.62 40.73 -11.94
CA ALA A 590 -44.83 39.32 -11.62
C ALA A 590 -45.38 39.10 -10.18
N VAL A 591 -45.46 40.14 -9.35
CA VAL A 591 -45.83 40.03 -7.94
C VAL A 591 -47.10 39.20 -7.72
N GLU A 592 -48.17 39.50 -8.44
CA GLU A 592 -49.47 38.81 -8.25
C GLU A 592 -49.42 37.37 -8.81
N ALA A 593 -48.61 37.14 -9.90
CA ALA A 593 -48.41 35.78 -10.41
C ALA A 593 -47.70 34.88 -9.36
N TYR A 594 -46.66 35.40 -8.68
CA TYR A 594 -45.98 34.67 -7.61
C TYR A 594 -46.88 34.41 -6.39
N LYS A 595 -47.69 35.39 -5.98
CA LYS A 595 -48.63 35.22 -4.87
C LYS A 595 -49.68 34.13 -5.12
N ALA A 596 -50.02 33.90 -6.41
CA ALA A 596 -51.00 32.89 -6.82
C ALA A 596 -50.37 31.53 -7.18
N ALA A 597 -49.06 31.45 -7.40
CA ALA A 597 -48.41 30.25 -7.83
C ALA A 597 -48.32 29.15 -6.76
N THR A 598 -48.40 27.89 -7.20
CA THR A 598 -48.31 26.71 -6.32
C THR A 598 -47.04 26.75 -5.46
N ASN A 599 -47.18 26.48 -4.16
CA ASN A 599 -46.17 26.53 -3.12
C ASN A 599 -45.60 27.94 -2.82
N TRP A 600 -45.64 28.88 -3.75
CA TRP A 600 -45.35 30.31 -3.48
C TRP A 600 -46.42 30.99 -2.65
N ILE A 601 -47.66 30.58 -2.84
CA ILE A 601 -48.82 31.13 -2.10
C ILE A 601 -48.63 31.09 -0.57
N GLY A 602 -47.91 30.10 -0.04
CA GLY A 602 -47.55 30.00 1.39
C GLY A 602 -46.67 31.16 1.87
N TYR A 603 -46.06 31.91 0.94
CA TYR A 603 -45.16 33.03 1.23
C TYR A 603 -45.74 34.37 0.70
N ALA A 604 -47.00 34.41 0.30
CA ALA A 604 -47.62 35.58 -0.34
C ALA A 604 -47.42 36.88 0.44
N ALA A 605 -47.50 36.85 1.76
CA ALA A 605 -47.25 37.99 2.65
C ALA A 605 -45.81 38.55 2.62
N LYS A 606 -44.85 37.74 2.15
CA LYS A 606 -43.43 38.10 2.07
C LYS A 606 -43.00 38.53 0.64
N ILE A 607 -43.84 38.30 -0.37
CA ILE A 607 -43.55 38.62 -1.75
C ILE A 607 -43.71 40.12 -1.96
N GLN A 608 -42.63 40.75 -2.45
CA GLN A 608 -42.48 42.20 -2.66
C GLN A 608 -41.94 42.51 -4.07
N PRO A 609 -42.24 43.72 -4.61
CA PRO A 609 -41.68 44.15 -5.90
C PRO A 609 -40.15 44.32 -5.80
N LEU A 610 -39.48 43.99 -6.89
CA LEU A 610 -38.02 44.10 -7.03
C LEU A 610 -37.53 45.54 -6.92
N SER A 611 -38.33 46.52 -7.32
CA SER A 611 -38.06 47.98 -7.16
C SER A 611 -37.85 48.39 -5.68
N GLY A 612 -38.36 47.63 -4.75
CA GLY A 612 -38.16 47.83 -3.30
C GLY A 612 -36.87 47.17 -2.75
N PHE A 613 -36.11 46.45 -3.56
CA PHE A 613 -34.88 45.77 -3.10
C PHE A 613 -33.69 46.76 -3.10
N SER A 614 -33.03 46.85 -1.96
CA SER A 614 -31.71 47.49 -1.82
C SER A 614 -30.73 46.48 -1.19
N GLU A 615 -29.55 46.36 -1.74
CA GLU A 615 -28.51 45.45 -1.25
C GLU A 615 -28.07 45.74 0.20
#